data_a6f4ecab97d54e9b3c9f58a0a6faaaa5
#
_entry.id   a6f4ecab97d54e9b3c9f58a0a6faaaa5
#
_cell.length_a   1.000
_cell.length_b   1.000
_cell.length_c   1.000
_cell.angle_alpha   90.00
_cell.angle_beta   90.00
_cell.angle_gamma   90.00
#
_symmetry.space_group_name_H-M   'P 1'
#
loop_
_entity.id
_entity.type
_entity.pdbx_description
1 polymer ?
#
loop_
_entity_poly.entity_id
_entity_poly.type
_entity_poly.pdbx_seq_one_letter_code
_entity_poly.pdbx_strand_id
1 'polypeptide(L)'
;TGAILGFVGGRNYQENQNNHAFDTKRSPASTTKPLLAYGIAIDQGLMGSETILSNYPTNFANGNPIMYANSKGTGMMTLGEALNYSWNIPAYWTYRMLREKGVDVKGYMEKMGYEIPEYGIESLPMGGGIEVTVAQHTNGYQTLANNGVYHQKHVISKIESSDGKITVSYTHLTLPT
;
A
#
# COMPACT_ATOMS: atom_id res chain seq x y z
N THR A 1 1.30 8.56 14.40
CA THR A 1 0.77 8.07 15.69
C THR A 1 -0.02 6.77 15.58
N GLY A 2 -0.56 6.42 14.44
CA GLY A 2 -1.45 5.27 14.25
C GLY A 2 -2.87 5.45 14.83
N ALA A 3 -3.15 6.56 15.50
CA ALA A 3 -4.47 6.83 16.06
C ALA A 3 -5.51 7.06 14.94
N ILE A 4 -6.63 6.35 15.03
CA ILE A 4 -7.78 6.55 14.14
C ILE A 4 -8.63 7.68 14.71
N LEU A 5 -8.67 8.81 14.02
CA LEU A 5 -9.39 10.01 14.44
C LEU A 5 -10.87 9.99 14.06
N GLY A 6 -11.23 9.19 13.06
CA GLY A 6 -12.59 9.03 12.60
C GLY A 6 -12.70 8.03 11.45
N PHE A 7 -13.87 7.47 11.27
CA PHE A 7 -14.19 6.58 10.14
C PHE A 7 -15.69 6.55 9.87
N VAL A 8 -16.07 6.12 8.69
CA VAL A 8 -17.46 5.83 8.33
C VAL A 8 -17.57 4.36 7.95
N GLY A 9 -18.27 3.58 8.76
CA GLY A 9 -18.47 2.14 8.54
C GLY A 9 -19.52 1.82 7.49
N GLY A 10 -20.54 2.67 7.34
CA GLY A 10 -21.64 2.51 6.39
C GLY A 10 -22.65 3.64 6.51
N ARG A 11 -23.59 3.73 5.58
CA ARG A 11 -24.60 4.81 5.54
C ARG A 11 -25.81 4.56 6.44
N ASN A 12 -26.21 3.31 6.60
CA ASN A 12 -27.37 2.93 7.38
C ASN A 12 -27.10 1.69 8.19
N TYR A 13 -26.69 1.87 9.45
CA TYR A 13 -26.35 0.78 10.36
C TYR A 13 -27.55 -0.14 10.69
N GLN A 14 -28.77 0.39 10.67
CA GLN A 14 -29.97 -0.41 10.96
C GLN A 14 -30.29 -1.42 9.86
N GLU A 15 -29.95 -1.09 8.61
CA GLU A 15 -30.15 -1.99 7.46
C GLU A 15 -28.95 -2.90 7.23
N ASN A 16 -27.73 -2.39 7.45
CA ASN A 16 -26.50 -3.12 7.23
C ASN A 16 -25.47 -2.79 8.31
N GLN A 17 -25.26 -3.74 9.21
CA GLN A 17 -24.34 -3.62 10.34
C GLN A 17 -22.88 -3.90 9.98
N ASN A 18 -22.58 -4.22 8.71
CA ASN A 18 -21.23 -4.46 8.27
C ASN A 18 -20.41 -3.16 8.29
N ASN A 19 -19.30 -3.16 9.02
CA ASN A 19 -18.38 -2.04 9.07
C ASN A 19 -17.41 -2.12 7.91
N HIS A 20 -17.70 -1.42 6.81
CA HIS A 20 -16.88 -1.42 5.60
C HIS A 20 -15.47 -0.85 5.81
N ALA A 21 -15.23 -0.10 6.88
CA ALA A 21 -13.89 0.41 7.17
C ALA A 21 -12.97 -0.66 7.80
N PHE A 22 -13.53 -1.59 8.58
CA PHE A 22 -12.75 -2.58 9.34
C PHE A 22 -12.98 -4.03 8.93
N ASP A 23 -14.18 -4.37 8.46
CA ASP A 23 -14.57 -5.78 8.26
C ASP A 23 -14.54 -6.20 6.78
N THR A 24 -14.78 -5.25 5.86
CA THR A 24 -14.77 -5.55 4.42
C THR A 24 -13.37 -5.43 3.85
N LYS A 25 -12.84 -6.53 3.35
CA LYS A 25 -11.59 -6.55 2.57
C LYS A 25 -11.90 -6.42 1.08
N ARG A 26 -11.13 -5.61 0.37
CA ARG A 26 -11.20 -5.43 -1.09
C ARG A 26 -9.81 -5.16 -1.66
N SER A 27 -9.65 -5.40 -2.96
CA SER A 27 -8.43 -4.99 -3.65
C SER A 27 -8.24 -3.47 -3.55
N PRO A 28 -7.06 -3.00 -3.12
CA PRO A 28 -6.73 -1.57 -3.11
C PRO A 28 -6.45 -1.02 -4.51
N ALA A 29 -6.45 -1.87 -5.53
CA ALA A 29 -6.18 -1.51 -6.92
C ALA A 29 -4.91 -0.64 -7.06
N SER A 30 -4.93 0.39 -7.88
CA SER A 30 -3.79 1.27 -8.16
C SER A 30 -3.28 2.09 -6.97
N THR A 31 -4.04 2.17 -5.88
CA THR A 31 -3.55 2.81 -4.65
C THR A 31 -2.45 2.01 -3.96
N THR A 32 -2.16 0.80 -4.43
CA THR A 32 -1.01 0.00 -4.00
C THR A 32 0.32 0.53 -4.55
N LYS A 33 0.34 1.18 -5.71
CA LYS A 33 1.55 1.60 -6.43
C LYS A 33 2.52 2.44 -5.59
N PRO A 34 2.06 3.47 -4.85
CA PRO A 34 2.96 4.26 -4.01
C PRO A 34 3.64 3.45 -2.91
N LEU A 35 2.93 2.47 -2.33
CA LEU A 35 3.43 1.68 -1.21
C LEU A 35 4.35 0.54 -1.67
N LEU A 36 3.90 -0.26 -2.65
CA LEU A 36 4.52 -1.52 -3.01
C LEU A 36 5.60 -1.39 -4.08
N ALA A 37 5.46 -0.44 -5.01
CA ALA A 37 6.42 -0.28 -6.11
C ALA A 37 7.30 0.95 -5.91
N TYR A 38 6.74 2.14 -6.06
CA TYR A 38 7.52 3.37 -6.10
C TYR A 38 8.15 3.75 -4.76
N GLY A 39 7.41 3.61 -3.65
CA GLY A 39 7.92 3.91 -2.32
C GLY A 39 9.11 3.03 -1.95
N ILE A 40 9.03 1.73 -2.20
CA ILE A 40 10.14 0.80 -1.95
C ILE A 40 11.34 1.12 -2.86
N ALA A 41 11.10 1.41 -4.15
CA ALA A 41 12.18 1.73 -5.07
C ALA A 41 12.92 3.04 -4.70
N ILE A 42 12.19 4.02 -4.19
CA ILE A 42 12.77 5.29 -3.70
C ILE A 42 13.53 5.06 -2.39
N ASP A 43 12.96 4.32 -1.45
CA ASP A 43 13.61 3.98 -0.17
C ASP A 43 14.92 3.22 -0.37
N GLN A 44 14.96 2.33 -1.35
CA GLN A 44 16.17 1.61 -1.76
C GLN A 44 17.19 2.46 -2.56
N GLY A 45 16.90 3.73 -2.79
CA GLY A 45 17.75 4.62 -3.58
C GLY A 45 17.87 4.25 -5.06
N LEU A 46 16.94 3.44 -5.58
CA LEU A 46 16.96 2.96 -6.96
C LEU A 46 16.31 3.92 -7.94
N MET A 47 15.44 4.79 -7.47
CA MET A 47 14.67 5.74 -8.27
C MET A 47 14.42 7.06 -7.51
N GLY A 48 14.11 8.09 -8.29
CA GLY A 48 13.58 9.38 -7.81
C GLY A 48 12.46 9.86 -8.73
N SER A 49 11.83 10.99 -8.40
CA SER A 49 10.69 11.55 -9.17
C SER A 49 10.98 11.72 -10.65
N GLU A 50 12.22 12.09 -10.99
CA GLU A 50 12.68 12.38 -12.35
C GLU A 50 13.23 11.14 -13.07
N THR A 51 13.25 9.97 -12.42
CA THR A 51 13.67 8.73 -13.07
C THR A 51 12.78 8.42 -14.26
N ILE A 52 13.38 8.20 -15.42
CA ILE A 52 12.66 7.88 -16.65
C ILE A 52 12.29 6.41 -16.66
N LEU A 53 11.01 6.13 -16.84
CA LEU A 53 10.42 4.81 -16.87
C LEU A 53 9.82 4.50 -18.23
N SER A 54 9.85 3.22 -18.58
CA SER A 54 9.22 2.72 -19.81
C SER A 54 7.71 2.59 -19.63
N ASN A 55 6.96 3.14 -20.57
CA ASN A 55 5.53 2.94 -20.73
C ASN A 55 5.19 2.43 -22.14
N TYR A 56 6.12 1.73 -22.79
CA TYR A 56 5.85 1.06 -24.06
C TYR A 56 4.94 -0.16 -23.86
N PRO A 57 4.13 -0.48 -24.88
CA PRO A 57 3.25 -1.65 -24.83
C PRO A 57 3.96 -2.90 -24.34
N THR A 58 3.41 -3.54 -23.33
CA THR A 58 4.01 -4.67 -22.62
C THR A 58 2.91 -5.65 -22.23
N ASN A 59 3.24 -6.93 -22.19
CA ASN A 59 2.33 -7.99 -21.75
C ASN A 59 2.82 -8.61 -20.44
N PHE A 60 1.89 -9.15 -19.66
CA PHE A 60 2.18 -10.11 -18.60
C PHE A 60 2.75 -11.42 -19.20
N ALA A 61 3.35 -12.27 -18.36
CA ALA A 61 3.89 -13.57 -18.77
C ALA A 61 2.84 -14.49 -19.42
N ASN A 62 1.57 -14.33 -19.08
CA ASN A 62 0.46 -15.06 -19.68
C ASN A 62 0.02 -14.53 -21.07
N GLY A 63 0.72 -13.53 -21.60
CA GLY A 63 0.45 -12.93 -22.91
C GLY A 63 -0.62 -11.83 -22.91
N ASN A 64 -1.32 -11.61 -21.81
CA ASN A 64 -2.32 -10.53 -21.74
C ASN A 64 -1.64 -9.16 -21.68
N PRO A 65 -2.14 -8.16 -22.45
CA PRO A 65 -1.55 -6.83 -22.45
C PRO A 65 -1.76 -6.12 -21.09
N ILE A 66 -0.76 -5.37 -20.66
CA ILE A 66 -0.88 -4.47 -19.52
C ILE A 66 -1.53 -3.18 -20.01
N MET A 67 -2.79 -2.98 -19.64
CA MET A 67 -3.61 -1.86 -20.10
C MET A 67 -3.71 -0.78 -19.02
N TYR A 68 -3.85 0.46 -19.44
CA TYR A 68 -4.31 1.58 -18.63
C TYR A 68 -5.54 2.19 -19.32
N ALA A 69 -6.71 2.04 -18.71
CA ALA A 69 -7.98 2.31 -19.38
C ALA A 69 -7.98 1.65 -20.79
N ASN A 70 -8.09 2.42 -21.86
CA ASN A 70 -8.06 1.91 -23.24
C ASN A 70 -6.69 2.11 -23.93
N SER A 71 -5.63 2.48 -23.17
CA SER A 71 -4.29 2.72 -23.71
C SER A 71 -3.35 1.56 -23.44
N LYS A 72 -2.57 1.20 -24.44
CA LYS A 72 -1.50 0.18 -24.34
C LYS A 72 -0.15 0.76 -23.92
N GLY A 73 -0.07 2.05 -23.63
CA GLY A 73 1.17 2.75 -23.31
C GLY A 73 1.55 3.80 -24.33
N THR A 74 2.40 4.75 -23.96
CA THR A 74 2.70 5.97 -24.72
C THR A 74 4.19 6.29 -24.85
N GLY A 75 5.09 5.37 -24.51
CA GLY A 75 6.54 5.60 -24.60
C GLY A 75 7.21 5.79 -23.24
N MET A 76 8.12 6.77 -23.13
CA MET A 76 8.86 7.03 -21.89
C MET A 76 8.22 8.17 -21.11
N MET A 77 8.33 8.12 -19.77
CA MET A 77 7.85 9.19 -18.88
C MET A 77 8.63 9.20 -17.57
N THR A 78 8.53 10.27 -16.78
CA THR A 78 9.10 10.30 -15.44
C THR A 78 8.28 9.44 -14.46
N LEU A 79 8.91 9.02 -13.35
CA LEU A 79 8.20 8.35 -12.26
C LEU A 79 7.07 9.25 -11.72
N GLY A 80 7.34 10.57 -11.59
CA GLY A 80 6.34 11.54 -11.15
C GLY A 80 5.10 11.54 -12.05
N GLU A 81 5.26 11.56 -13.37
CA GLU A 81 4.17 11.47 -14.34
C GLU A 81 3.47 10.10 -14.27
N ALA A 82 4.25 9.02 -14.19
CA ALA A 82 3.71 7.66 -14.09
C ALA A 82 2.80 7.48 -12.86
N LEU A 83 3.19 8.07 -11.73
CA LEU A 83 2.39 8.06 -10.50
C LEU A 83 1.17 8.99 -10.61
N ASN A 84 1.36 10.22 -11.11
CA ASN A 84 0.31 11.23 -11.23
C ASN A 84 -0.88 10.73 -12.09
N TYR A 85 -0.57 10.07 -13.20
CA TYR A 85 -1.58 9.49 -14.10
C TYR A 85 -1.88 8.02 -13.80
N SER A 86 -1.22 7.44 -12.81
CA SER A 86 -1.45 6.05 -12.37
C SER A 86 -1.22 5.02 -13.48
N TRP A 87 -0.21 5.18 -14.32
CA TRP A 87 0.11 4.23 -15.37
C TRP A 87 0.49 2.85 -14.82
N ASN A 88 0.05 1.79 -15.48
CA ASN A 88 0.25 0.42 -15.03
C ASN A 88 1.61 -0.15 -15.44
N ILE A 89 2.04 0.11 -16.67
CA ILE A 89 3.29 -0.44 -17.20
C ILE A 89 4.52 0.02 -16.41
N PRO A 90 4.69 1.32 -16.08
CA PRO A 90 5.80 1.76 -15.24
C PRO A 90 5.81 1.09 -13.84
N ALA A 91 4.63 0.92 -13.22
CA ALA A 91 4.52 0.25 -11.94
C ALA A 91 4.89 -1.24 -12.02
N TYR A 92 4.49 -1.92 -13.09
CA TYR A 92 4.89 -3.29 -13.38
C TYR A 92 6.41 -3.43 -13.51
N TRP A 93 7.05 -2.57 -14.32
CA TRP A 93 8.50 -2.61 -14.52
C TRP A 93 9.27 -2.27 -13.24
N THR A 94 8.78 -1.31 -12.45
CA THR A 94 9.37 -0.97 -11.14
C THR A 94 9.32 -2.18 -10.20
N TYR A 95 8.17 -2.83 -10.08
CA TYR A 95 8.02 -4.02 -9.25
C TYR A 95 8.89 -5.19 -9.73
N ARG A 96 8.94 -5.41 -11.04
CA ARG A 96 9.79 -6.44 -11.63
C ARG A 96 11.28 -6.17 -11.34
N MET A 97 11.74 -4.94 -11.51
CA MET A 97 13.11 -4.54 -11.18
C MET A 97 13.42 -4.78 -9.69
N LEU A 98 12.52 -4.44 -8.76
CA LEU A 98 12.73 -4.73 -7.33
C LEU A 98 12.96 -6.22 -7.10
N ARG A 99 12.15 -7.06 -7.71
CA ARG A 99 12.30 -8.53 -7.61
C ARG A 99 13.62 -9.03 -8.21
N GLU A 100 13.99 -8.55 -9.39
CA GLU A 100 15.26 -8.92 -10.08
C GLU A 100 16.47 -8.51 -9.25
N LYS A 101 16.38 -7.43 -8.47
CA LYS A 101 17.41 -6.98 -7.53
C LYS A 101 17.36 -7.68 -6.17
N GLY A 102 16.44 -8.61 -5.96
CA GLY A 102 16.32 -9.37 -4.71
C GLY A 102 15.77 -8.52 -3.54
N VAL A 103 15.10 -7.41 -3.81
CA VAL A 103 14.48 -6.59 -2.75
C VAL A 103 13.30 -7.35 -2.14
N ASP A 104 13.28 -7.44 -0.82
CA ASP A 104 12.21 -8.12 -0.07
C ASP A 104 10.93 -7.26 0.00
N VAL A 105 10.26 -7.15 -1.16
CA VAL A 105 8.99 -6.40 -1.27
C VAL A 105 7.94 -6.93 -0.30
N LYS A 106 7.90 -8.25 -0.09
CA LYS A 106 6.96 -8.88 0.86
C LYS A 106 7.21 -8.38 2.27
N GLY A 107 8.45 -8.45 2.74
CA GLY A 107 8.82 -7.98 4.08
C GLY A 107 8.55 -6.49 4.28
N TYR A 108 8.74 -5.65 3.25
CA TYR A 108 8.33 -4.23 3.31
C TYR A 108 6.83 -4.09 3.57
N MET A 109 6.01 -4.80 2.83
CA MET A 109 4.55 -4.71 2.95
C MET A 109 4.06 -5.31 4.29
N GLU A 110 4.64 -6.43 4.73
CA GLU A 110 4.30 -7.05 6.02
C GLU A 110 4.63 -6.13 7.21
N LYS A 111 5.74 -5.39 7.16
CA LYS A 111 6.07 -4.35 8.17
C LYS A 111 5.04 -3.22 8.22
N MET A 112 4.31 -2.97 7.15
CA MET A 112 3.19 -2.02 7.09
C MET A 112 1.83 -2.69 7.38
N GLY A 113 1.83 -3.94 7.85
CA GLY A 113 0.64 -4.68 8.25
C GLY A 113 -0.18 -5.28 7.10
N TYR A 114 0.43 -5.47 5.93
CA TYR A 114 -0.22 -6.14 4.79
C TYR A 114 0.05 -7.65 4.81
N GLU A 115 -0.96 -8.41 4.46
CA GLU A 115 -0.81 -9.81 4.08
C GLU A 115 -0.57 -9.88 2.57
N ILE A 116 0.64 -10.24 2.15
CA ILE A 116 0.99 -10.33 0.74
C ILE A 116 1.03 -11.81 0.34
N PRO A 117 0.33 -12.20 -0.75
CA PRO A 117 0.42 -13.55 -1.28
C PRO A 117 1.86 -13.86 -1.72
N GLU A 118 2.16 -15.16 -1.86
CA GLU A 118 3.48 -15.59 -2.28
C GLU A 118 3.91 -14.97 -3.63
N TYR A 119 5.23 -14.88 -3.81
CA TYR A 119 5.87 -14.29 -4.97
C TYR A 119 5.35 -14.85 -6.29
N GLY A 120 5.13 -13.98 -7.27
CA GLY A 120 4.82 -14.40 -8.64
C GLY A 120 3.63 -13.66 -9.27
N ILE A 121 2.85 -12.95 -8.49
CA ILE A 121 1.72 -12.20 -9.06
C ILE A 121 2.24 -10.90 -9.69
N GLU A 122 2.31 -10.88 -11.02
CA GLU A 122 2.82 -9.73 -11.78
C GLU A 122 1.94 -8.48 -11.66
N SER A 123 0.64 -8.67 -11.38
CA SER A 123 -0.32 -7.58 -11.15
C SER A 123 -0.34 -7.04 -9.72
N LEU A 124 0.54 -7.53 -8.85
CA LEU A 124 0.61 -7.11 -7.44
C LEU A 124 0.69 -5.58 -7.25
N PRO A 125 1.51 -4.83 -8.01
CA PRO A 125 1.58 -3.37 -7.88
C PRO A 125 0.30 -2.65 -8.31
N MET A 126 -0.60 -3.32 -9.03
CA MET A 126 -1.93 -2.82 -9.37
C MET A 126 -3.02 -3.36 -8.42
N GLY A 127 -2.64 -3.97 -7.30
CA GLY A 127 -3.55 -4.53 -6.30
C GLY A 127 -4.02 -5.95 -6.58
N GLY A 128 -3.46 -6.62 -7.58
CA GLY A 128 -3.80 -8.02 -7.89
C GLY A 128 -3.36 -8.95 -6.75
N GLY A 129 -4.28 -9.78 -6.26
CA GLY A 129 -4.00 -10.72 -5.17
C GLY A 129 -3.86 -10.10 -3.78
N ILE A 130 -4.11 -8.80 -3.62
CA ILE A 130 -4.13 -8.12 -2.32
C ILE A 130 -5.58 -7.77 -1.96
N GLU A 131 -5.98 -8.11 -0.75
CA GLU A 131 -7.25 -7.69 -0.18
C GLU A 131 -7.02 -7.05 1.18
N VAL A 132 -7.51 -5.83 1.37
CA VAL A 132 -7.30 -5.04 2.59
C VAL A 132 -8.57 -4.34 3.01
N THR A 133 -8.68 -4.02 4.30
CA THR A 133 -9.69 -3.09 4.79
C THR A 133 -9.26 -1.65 4.55
N VAL A 134 -10.20 -0.72 4.53
CA VAL A 134 -9.90 0.72 4.44
C VAL A 134 -8.97 1.15 5.57
N ALA A 135 -9.24 0.70 6.81
CA ALA A 135 -8.41 1.02 7.97
C ALA A 135 -6.97 0.51 7.83
N GLN A 136 -6.78 -0.71 7.31
CA GLN A 136 -5.46 -1.28 7.06
C GLN A 136 -4.70 -0.49 5.99
N HIS A 137 -5.36 -0.18 4.87
CA HIS A 137 -4.74 0.53 3.76
C HIS A 137 -4.38 1.98 4.14
N THR A 138 -5.26 2.68 4.86
CA THR A 138 -4.97 4.01 5.41
C THR A 138 -3.77 3.98 6.36
N ASN A 139 -3.66 2.92 7.17
CA ASN A 139 -2.52 2.75 8.08
C ASN A 139 -1.19 2.52 7.33
N GLY A 140 -1.21 1.83 6.19
CA GLY A 140 -0.05 1.73 5.31
C GLY A 140 0.41 3.10 4.79
N TYR A 141 -0.52 3.92 4.33
CA TYR A 141 -0.22 5.31 3.90
C TYR A 141 0.30 6.20 5.04
N GLN A 142 -0.14 5.95 6.28
CA GLN A 142 0.40 6.63 7.46
C GLN A 142 1.92 6.44 7.57
N THR A 143 2.45 5.28 7.16
CA THR A 143 3.89 5.03 7.15
C THR A 143 4.63 6.01 6.25
N LEU A 144 4.12 6.27 5.04
CA LEU A 144 4.71 7.27 4.14
C LEU A 144 4.65 8.68 4.74
N ALA A 145 3.50 9.05 5.32
CA ALA A 145 3.33 10.37 5.96
C ALA A 145 4.14 10.55 7.24
N ASN A 146 4.68 9.47 7.81
CA ASN A 146 5.45 9.45 9.04
C ASN A 146 6.92 9.06 8.80
N ASN A 147 7.49 9.52 7.70
CA ASN A 147 8.90 9.29 7.33
C ASN A 147 9.32 7.80 7.33
N GLY A 148 8.46 6.92 6.84
CA GLY A 148 8.70 5.48 6.77
C GLY A 148 8.46 4.72 8.08
N VAL A 149 8.08 5.38 9.16
CA VAL A 149 7.84 4.73 10.45
C VAL A 149 6.39 4.28 10.56
N TYR A 150 6.18 2.97 10.60
CA TYR A 150 4.87 2.36 10.81
C TYR A 150 4.47 2.42 12.29
N HIS A 151 3.22 2.82 12.54
CA HIS A 151 2.57 2.70 13.84
C HIS A 151 1.29 1.88 13.69
N GLN A 152 1.11 0.89 14.53
CA GLN A 152 -0.11 0.10 14.50
C GLN A 152 -1.33 0.98 14.75
N LYS A 153 -2.35 0.80 13.91
CA LYS A 153 -3.61 1.52 14.05
C LYS A 153 -4.32 1.17 15.38
N HIS A 154 -4.86 2.17 16.04
CA HIS A 154 -5.65 2.00 17.26
C HIS A 154 -6.73 3.09 17.38
N VAL A 155 -7.82 2.75 18.04
CA VAL A 155 -8.93 3.68 18.38
C VAL A 155 -8.81 4.11 19.84
N ILE A 156 -8.36 3.21 20.70
CA ILE A 156 -8.19 3.45 22.15
C ILE A 156 -6.72 3.69 22.41
N SER A 157 -6.37 4.87 22.92
CA SER A 157 -4.99 5.22 23.26
C SER A 157 -4.58 4.75 24.66
N LYS A 158 -5.54 4.71 25.59
CA LYS A 158 -5.27 4.38 27.00
C LYS A 158 -6.53 3.83 27.66
N ILE A 159 -6.37 2.81 28.50
CA ILE A 159 -7.40 2.35 29.45
C ILE A 159 -6.80 2.48 30.85
N GLU A 160 -7.50 3.20 31.70
CA GLU A 160 -7.10 3.45 33.08
C GLU A 160 -8.24 3.04 34.04
N SER A 161 -7.91 2.29 35.07
CA SER A 161 -8.85 1.93 36.13
C SER A 161 -9.12 3.11 37.08
N SER A 162 -10.18 3.02 37.87
CA SER A 162 -10.58 4.08 38.81
C SER A 162 -9.53 4.40 39.88
N ASP A 163 -8.61 3.47 40.15
CA ASP A 163 -7.46 3.65 41.06
C ASP A 163 -6.21 4.25 40.36
N GLY A 164 -6.33 4.65 39.09
CA GLY A 164 -5.27 5.24 38.31
C GLY A 164 -4.27 4.25 37.69
N LYS A 165 -4.52 2.96 37.78
CA LYS A 165 -3.67 1.94 37.17
C LYS A 165 -3.94 1.84 35.68
N ILE A 166 -2.87 2.03 34.87
CA ILE A 166 -2.96 1.88 33.42
C ILE A 166 -3.00 0.40 33.07
N THR A 167 -4.09 -0.06 32.45
CA THR A 167 -4.26 -1.44 32.04
C THR A 167 -3.84 -1.67 30.59
N VAL A 168 -4.05 -0.66 29.71
CA VAL A 168 -3.63 -0.66 28.30
C VAL A 168 -3.08 0.72 27.96
N SER A 169 -1.96 0.77 27.28
CA SER A 169 -1.39 2.01 26.73
C SER A 169 -0.78 1.71 25.37
N TYR A 170 -1.22 2.43 24.34
CA TYR A 170 -0.60 2.46 23.02
C TYR A 170 0.35 3.67 22.94
N THR A 171 1.34 3.70 23.82
CA THR A 171 2.49 4.60 23.67
C THR A 171 3.43 4.00 22.64
N HIS A 172 3.95 4.84 21.75
CA HIS A 172 4.88 4.53 20.69
C HIS A 172 5.76 3.31 20.95
N LEU A 173 5.37 2.14 20.43
CA LEU A 173 6.28 1.02 20.28
C LEU A 173 7.19 1.37 19.09
N THR A 174 8.33 1.98 19.40
CA THR A 174 9.46 1.97 18.48
C THR A 174 9.91 0.52 18.40
N LEU A 175 9.69 -0.12 17.26
CA LEU A 175 10.39 -1.37 16.97
C LEU A 175 11.88 -1.03 16.91
N PRO A 176 12.75 -1.80 17.57
CA PRO A 176 14.19 -1.60 17.43
C PRO A 176 14.56 -1.82 15.95
N THR A 177 15.33 -0.88 15.44
CA THR A 177 15.96 -0.91 14.09
C THR A 177 16.81 -2.15 13.90
#